data_68c5ecb077a16a8deff3c8fc87a5770b
#
_entry.id   68c5ecb077a16a8deff3c8fc87a5770b
#
_cell.length_a   1.000
_cell.length_b   1.000
_cell.length_c   1.000
_cell.angle_alpha   90.00
_cell.angle_beta   90.00
_cell.angle_gamma   90.00
#
_symmetry.space_group_name_H-M   'P 1'
#
loop_
_entity.id
_entity.type
_entity.pdbx_description
1 polymer ?
#
loop_
_entity_poly.entity_id
_entity_poly.type
_entity_poly.pdbx_seq_one_letter_code
_entity_poly.pdbx_strand_id
1 'polypeptide(L)' 'MSDIWIKHDGGPMPIGPQVKVRVEHKNGIVSKWLAAKFHQWSWRPDAPGYDVIAYQKRA' A
#
# COMPACT_ATOMS: atom_id res chain seq x y z
N MET A 1 -12.80 14.58 1.56
CA MET A 1 -12.74 13.19 1.14
C MET A 1 -11.57 12.98 0.22
N SER A 2 -10.74 12.04 0.53
CA SER A 2 -9.61 11.83 -0.34
C SER A 2 -9.65 10.41 -0.87
N ASP A 3 -10.11 10.31 -2.11
CA ASP A 3 -10.05 9.07 -2.86
C ASP A 3 -8.83 9.04 -3.74
N ILE A 4 -7.82 9.85 -3.37
CA ILE A 4 -6.61 9.98 -4.18
C ILE A 4 -5.68 8.83 -3.87
N TRP A 5 -5.24 8.14 -4.93
CA TRP A 5 -4.19 7.13 -4.83
C TRP A 5 -2.83 7.81 -4.83
N ILE A 6 -2.01 7.47 -3.85
CA ILE A 6 -0.66 8.00 -3.70
C ILE A 6 0.31 6.93 -4.16
N LYS A 7 1.19 7.28 -5.09
CA LYS A 7 2.18 6.32 -5.60
C LYS A 7 3.18 5.93 -4.53
N HIS A 8 3.57 4.66 -4.54
CA HIS A 8 4.58 4.12 -3.64
C HIS A 8 5.72 3.51 -4.47
N ASP A 9 6.95 3.73 -4.03
CA ASP A 9 8.16 3.40 -4.80
C ASP A 9 8.95 2.22 -4.23
N GLY A 10 8.36 1.49 -3.29
CA GLY A 10 9.05 0.35 -2.68
C GLY A 10 9.90 0.70 -1.47
N GLY A 11 9.88 1.96 -1.04
CA GLY A 11 10.58 2.41 0.14
C GLY A 11 9.88 1.99 1.43
N PRO A 12 10.33 2.53 2.58
CA PRO A 12 9.73 2.21 3.87
C PRO A 12 8.29 2.72 3.97
N MET A 13 7.59 2.25 5.00
CA MET A 13 6.20 2.65 5.23
C MET A 13 6.08 4.18 5.31
N PRO A 14 5.30 4.80 4.41
CA PRO A 14 5.28 6.26 4.28
C PRO A 14 4.35 6.98 5.26
N ILE A 15 3.62 6.22 6.06
CA ILE A 15 2.59 6.77 6.95
C ILE A 15 2.64 6.06 8.29
N GLY A 16 1.87 6.57 9.25
CA GLY A 16 1.82 5.97 10.58
C GLY A 16 1.29 4.53 10.54
N PRO A 17 1.79 3.64 11.42
CA PRO A 17 1.45 2.22 11.37
C PRO A 17 -0.02 1.93 11.65
N GLN A 18 -0.72 2.82 12.32
CA GLN A 18 -2.12 2.61 12.67
C GLN A 18 -3.10 3.26 11.72
N VAL A 19 -2.60 3.97 10.71
CA VAL A 19 -3.45 4.61 9.71
C VAL A 19 -4.08 3.54 8.83
N LYS A 20 -5.40 3.57 8.70
CA LYS A 20 -6.10 2.62 7.82
C LYS A 20 -5.87 2.99 6.36
N VAL A 21 -5.42 2.02 5.60
CA VAL A 21 -5.15 2.20 4.17
C VAL A 21 -5.56 0.96 3.41
N ARG A 22 -5.77 1.12 2.14
CA ARG A 22 -5.78 0.00 1.20
C ARG A 22 -4.70 0.25 0.16
N VAL A 23 -4.15 -0.81 -0.38
CA VAL A 23 -3.04 -0.72 -1.30
C VAL A 23 -3.40 -1.41 -2.61
N GLU A 24 -2.81 -0.91 -3.68
CA GLU A 24 -2.89 -1.55 -4.98
C GLU A 24 -1.58 -2.25 -5.26
N HIS A 25 -1.67 -3.53 -5.58
CA HIS A 25 -0.51 -4.33 -5.94
C HIS A 25 -0.23 -4.23 -7.43
N LYS A 26 1.00 -4.51 -7.80
CA LYS A 26 1.44 -4.44 -9.20
C LYS A 26 0.60 -5.34 -10.10
N ASN A 27 0.04 -6.43 -9.57
CA ASN A 27 -0.82 -7.34 -10.32
C ASN A 27 -2.26 -6.83 -10.50
N GLY A 28 -2.57 -5.64 -10.00
CA GLY A 28 -3.90 -5.04 -10.12
C GLY A 28 -4.85 -5.33 -8.98
N ILE A 29 -4.46 -6.17 -8.03
CA ILE A 29 -5.32 -6.49 -6.87
C ILE A 29 -5.28 -5.33 -5.87
N VAL A 30 -6.46 -4.94 -5.38
CA VAL A 30 -6.60 -3.92 -4.34
C VAL A 30 -6.94 -4.61 -3.02
N SER A 31 -6.21 -4.28 -1.97
CA SER A 31 -6.41 -4.90 -0.67
C SER A 31 -7.62 -4.33 0.07
N LYS A 32 -7.98 -5.00 1.17
CA LYS A 32 -8.96 -4.47 2.12
C LYS A 32 -8.36 -3.29 2.88
N TRP A 33 -9.22 -2.52 3.55
CA TRP A 33 -8.79 -1.48 4.46
C TRP A 33 -8.17 -2.12 5.70
N LEU A 34 -6.87 -1.94 5.88
CA LEU A 34 -6.12 -2.46 7.01
C LEU A 34 -5.19 -1.38 7.55
N ALA A 35 -4.76 -1.53 8.80
CA ALA A 35 -3.73 -0.64 9.33
C ALA A 35 -2.45 -0.78 8.49
N ALA A 36 -1.77 0.34 8.29
CA ALA A 36 -0.60 0.37 7.40
C ALA A 36 0.46 -0.67 7.77
N LYS A 37 0.60 -0.97 9.07
CA LYS A 37 1.60 -1.94 9.55
C LYS A 37 1.37 -3.36 9.03
N PHE A 38 0.17 -3.67 8.54
CA PHE A 38 -0.15 -5.00 8.03
C PHE A 38 0.16 -5.17 6.54
N HIS A 39 0.63 -4.13 5.88
CA HIS A 39 0.98 -4.18 4.46
C HIS A 39 2.48 -4.30 4.31
N GLN A 40 2.90 -4.98 3.21
CA GLN A 40 4.31 -5.11 2.86
C GLN A 40 4.69 -3.93 1.98
N TRP A 41 5.32 -2.92 2.56
CA TRP A 41 5.66 -1.71 1.84
C TRP A 41 6.94 -1.85 1.00
N SER A 42 7.89 -2.63 1.48
CA SER A 42 9.13 -2.86 0.73
C SER A 42 8.90 -3.86 -0.39
N TRP A 43 9.34 -3.53 -1.58
CA TRP A 43 9.20 -4.43 -2.71
C TRP A 43 10.13 -5.62 -2.57
N ARG A 44 9.66 -6.78 -3.01
CA ARG A 44 10.40 -8.04 -2.88
C ARG A 44 10.63 -8.62 -4.26
N PRO A 45 11.90 -8.97 -4.60
CA PRO A 45 12.21 -9.51 -5.92
C PRO A 45 11.60 -10.89 -6.16
N ASP A 46 11.29 -11.63 -5.09
CA ASP A 46 10.73 -12.98 -5.19
C ASP A 46 9.22 -12.99 -5.37
N ALA A 47 8.55 -11.86 -5.23
CA ALA A 47 7.10 -11.78 -5.37
C ALA A 47 6.69 -10.43 -5.99
N PRO A 48 7.16 -10.11 -7.20
CA PRO A 48 6.95 -8.77 -7.78
C PRO A 48 5.49 -8.43 -8.03
N GLY A 49 4.63 -9.43 -8.25
CA GLY A 49 3.20 -9.18 -8.47
C GLY A 49 2.49 -8.60 -7.26
N TYR A 50 3.05 -8.77 -6.06
CA TYR A 50 2.46 -8.27 -4.82
C TYR A 50 3.10 -6.98 -4.33
N ASP A 51 3.97 -6.37 -5.12
CA ASP A 51 4.55 -5.08 -4.78
C ASP A 51 3.46 -4.02 -4.67
N VAL A 52 3.52 -3.20 -3.61
CA VAL A 52 2.59 -2.09 -3.43
C VAL A 52 3.04 -0.94 -4.31
N ILE A 53 2.23 -0.60 -5.30
CA ILE A 53 2.56 0.50 -6.22
C ILE A 53 1.81 1.78 -5.90
N ALA A 54 0.74 1.69 -5.11
CA ALA A 54 -0.03 2.85 -4.71
C ALA A 54 -0.82 2.51 -3.44
N TYR A 55 -1.22 3.52 -2.72
CA TYR A 55 -2.07 3.34 -1.54
C TYR A 55 -3.04 4.49 -1.41
N GLN A 56 -4.11 4.25 -0.66
CA GLN A 56 -5.15 5.24 -0.40
C GLN A 56 -5.42 5.26 1.09
N LYS A 57 -5.38 6.45 1.69
CA LYS A 57 -5.67 6.60 3.12
C LYS A 57 -7.16 6.73 3.33
N ARG A 58 -7.66 6.09 4.37
CA ARG A 58 -9.03 6.26 4.78
C ARG A 58 -9.18 7.57 5.54
N ALA A 59 -10.15 8.35 5.12
CA ALA A 59 -10.44 9.62 5.76
C ALA A 59 -11.04 9.43 7.16
#